data_12ff99fb777fe15bbeea1980ac173ed7
#
_entry.id   12ff99fb777fe15bbeea1980ac173ed7
#
_cell.length_a   1.000
_cell.length_b   1.000
_cell.length_c   1.000
_cell.angle_alpha   90.00
_cell.angle_beta   90.00
_cell.angle_gamma   90.00
#
_symmetry.space_group_name_H-M   'P 1'
#
loop_
_entity.id
_entity.type
_entity.pdbx_description
1 polymer ?
#
loop_
_entity_poly.entity_id
_entity_poly.type
_entity_poly.pdbx_seq_one_letter_code
_entity_poly.pdbx_strand_id
1 'polypeptide(L)'
;MGYVSQFLRVVPRVPALEVVAEPLLALGVRPDAARERAVALLGQLNIPERLWGLSPTTFSGGEQQRVNIARGFAHPYPALLLDEPTASLDATNRAVVLGLIEAAKARGAAILGIFHDEAARGRVCDRLVDVTGFTPKAAA
;
A
#
# COMPACT_ATOMS: atom_id res chain seq x y z
N MET A 1 8.81 -0.75 10.44
CA MET A 1 7.56 0.00 10.18
C MET A 1 7.40 0.15 8.67
N GLY A 2 6.23 -0.20 8.14
CA GLY A 2 5.92 -0.01 6.73
C GLY A 2 5.21 1.33 6.50
N TYR A 3 5.37 1.89 5.29
CA TYR A 3 4.71 3.11 4.89
C TYR A 3 4.18 3.01 3.46
N VAL A 4 2.90 3.29 3.30
CA VAL A 4 2.23 3.45 2.00
C VAL A 4 1.89 4.92 1.84
N SER A 5 2.65 5.63 1.04
CA SER A 5 2.41 7.04 0.72
C SER A 5 1.25 7.18 -0.27
N GLN A 6 0.70 8.38 -0.36
CA GLN A 6 -0.38 8.66 -1.32
C GLN A 6 0.04 8.42 -2.77
N PHE A 7 1.30 8.65 -3.10
CA PHE A 7 1.85 8.48 -4.45
C PHE A 7 3.04 7.54 -4.45
N LEU A 8 3.06 6.63 -5.42
CA LEU A 8 4.21 5.76 -5.66
C LEU A 8 5.40 6.59 -6.16
N ARG A 9 6.50 6.56 -5.40
CA ARG A 9 7.78 7.09 -5.86
C ARG A 9 8.55 5.95 -6.49
N VAL A 10 8.72 5.99 -7.80
CA VAL A 10 9.45 4.97 -8.55
C VAL A 10 10.67 5.54 -9.24
N VAL A 11 11.70 4.71 -9.33
CA VAL A 11 12.86 4.99 -10.18
C VAL A 11 12.50 4.57 -11.61
N PRO A 12 12.70 5.42 -12.62
CA PRO A 12 12.49 5.04 -14.00
C PRO A 12 13.27 3.78 -14.38
N ARG A 13 12.70 2.94 -15.24
CA ARG A 13 13.29 1.68 -15.73
C ARG A 13 13.38 0.54 -14.71
N VAL A 14 12.85 0.69 -13.51
CA VAL A 14 12.75 -0.42 -12.54
C VAL A 14 11.40 -1.11 -12.74
N PRO A 15 11.36 -2.42 -13.03
CA PRO A 15 10.10 -3.17 -13.19
C PRO A 15 9.25 -3.19 -11.92
N ALA A 16 7.93 -3.25 -12.08
CA ALA A 16 6.98 -3.31 -10.97
C ALA A 16 7.29 -4.46 -9.99
N LEU A 17 7.70 -5.61 -10.51
CA LEU A 17 8.08 -6.76 -9.72
C LEU A 17 9.27 -6.46 -8.78
N GLU A 18 10.27 -5.76 -9.28
CA GLU A 18 11.45 -5.36 -8.50
C GLU A 18 11.09 -4.28 -7.47
N VAL A 19 10.22 -3.32 -7.84
CA VAL A 19 9.71 -2.30 -6.91
C VAL A 19 9.03 -2.94 -5.70
N VAL A 20 8.24 -4.00 -5.91
CA VAL A 20 7.53 -4.70 -4.83
C VAL A 20 8.48 -5.60 -4.02
N ALA A 21 9.46 -6.22 -4.65
CA ALA A 21 10.43 -7.09 -3.98
C ALA A 21 11.49 -6.32 -3.17
N GLU A 22 11.76 -5.06 -3.52
CA GLU A 22 12.84 -4.26 -2.95
C GLU A 22 12.85 -4.22 -1.41
N PRO A 23 11.73 -3.97 -0.69
CA PRO A 23 11.76 -3.96 0.77
C PRO A 23 12.17 -5.29 1.40
N LEU A 24 11.83 -6.40 0.76
CA LEU A 24 12.20 -7.75 1.22
C LEU A 24 13.70 -8.00 1.01
N LEU A 25 14.23 -7.59 -0.15
CA LEU A 25 15.66 -7.70 -0.45
C LEU A 25 16.50 -6.84 0.51
N ALA A 26 16.03 -5.63 0.82
CA ALA A 26 16.68 -4.74 1.79
C ALA A 26 16.72 -5.33 3.21
N LEU A 27 15.76 -6.20 3.55
CA LEU A 27 15.71 -6.92 4.83
C LEU A 27 16.47 -8.26 4.80
N GLY A 28 17.19 -8.58 3.72
CA GLY A 28 17.98 -9.79 3.59
C GLY A 28 17.18 -11.04 3.21
N VAL A 29 15.93 -10.90 2.74
CA VAL A 29 15.16 -12.03 2.21
C VAL A 29 15.81 -12.51 0.91
N ARG A 30 15.88 -13.82 0.73
CA ARG A 30 16.45 -14.41 -0.49
C ARG A 30 15.69 -13.93 -1.74
N PRO A 31 16.41 -13.68 -2.86
CA PRO A 31 15.81 -13.13 -4.09
C PRO A 31 14.65 -13.95 -4.63
N ASP A 32 14.71 -15.27 -4.59
CA ASP A 32 13.63 -16.16 -5.04
C ASP A 32 12.36 -15.99 -4.19
N ALA A 33 12.51 -15.98 -2.86
CA ALA A 33 11.38 -15.77 -1.93
C ALA A 33 10.80 -14.36 -2.02
N ALA A 34 11.64 -13.34 -2.18
CA ALA A 34 11.19 -11.96 -2.38
C ALA A 34 10.40 -11.81 -3.69
N ARG A 35 10.86 -12.45 -4.77
CA ARG A 35 10.16 -12.47 -6.05
C ARG A 35 8.82 -13.20 -5.96
N GLU A 36 8.79 -14.36 -5.33
CA GLU A 36 7.55 -15.14 -5.14
C GLU A 36 6.50 -14.33 -4.38
N ARG A 37 6.90 -13.65 -3.31
CA ARG A 37 6.01 -12.77 -2.55
C ARG A 37 5.51 -11.59 -3.39
N ALA A 38 6.35 -10.97 -4.20
CA ALA A 38 5.98 -9.87 -5.08
C ALA A 38 4.97 -10.33 -6.15
N VAL A 39 5.19 -11.49 -6.77
CA VAL A 39 4.25 -12.12 -7.73
C VAL A 39 2.88 -12.34 -7.07
N ALA A 40 2.85 -12.92 -5.88
CA ALA A 40 1.60 -13.19 -5.16
C ALA A 40 0.82 -11.90 -4.88
N LEU A 41 1.48 -10.82 -4.44
CA LEU A 41 0.84 -9.53 -4.15
C LEU A 41 0.37 -8.81 -5.41
N LEU A 42 1.16 -8.78 -6.47
CA LEU A 42 0.75 -8.19 -7.74
C LEU A 42 -0.47 -8.91 -8.32
N GLY A 43 -0.50 -10.23 -8.26
CA GLY A 43 -1.67 -11.03 -8.65
C GLY A 43 -2.90 -10.75 -7.78
N GLN A 44 -2.74 -10.72 -6.46
CA GLN A 44 -3.82 -10.43 -5.52
C GLN A 44 -4.42 -9.03 -5.73
N LEU A 45 -3.58 -8.06 -6.10
CA LEU A 45 -3.98 -6.69 -6.38
C LEU A 45 -4.41 -6.46 -7.83
N ASN A 46 -4.66 -7.51 -8.60
CA ASN A 46 -5.15 -7.46 -9.97
C ASN A 46 -4.27 -6.62 -10.91
N ILE A 47 -2.95 -6.65 -10.71
CA ILE A 47 -2.00 -6.10 -11.69
C ILE A 47 -1.78 -7.16 -12.76
N PRO A 48 -2.10 -6.88 -14.05
CA PRO A 48 -1.91 -7.84 -15.12
C PRO A 48 -0.44 -8.29 -15.25
N GLU A 49 -0.22 -9.58 -15.47
CA GLU A 49 1.12 -10.16 -15.55
C GLU A 49 2.01 -9.47 -16.60
N ARG A 50 1.41 -9.04 -17.72
CA ARG A 50 2.10 -8.28 -18.77
C ARG A 50 2.74 -6.97 -18.29
N LEU A 51 2.31 -6.44 -17.17
CA LEU A 51 2.84 -5.20 -16.56
C LEU A 51 3.96 -5.46 -15.55
N TRP A 52 4.15 -6.67 -15.07
CA TRP A 52 5.10 -6.95 -14.00
C TRP A 52 6.55 -6.65 -14.38
N GLY A 53 6.90 -6.86 -15.63
CA GLY A 53 8.23 -6.56 -16.18
C GLY A 53 8.43 -5.11 -16.65
N LEU A 54 7.40 -4.25 -16.54
CA LEU A 54 7.44 -2.88 -16.99
C LEU A 54 7.58 -1.92 -15.80
N SER A 55 8.19 -0.75 -16.05
CA SER A 55 8.28 0.30 -15.04
C SER A 55 6.90 0.90 -14.76
N PRO A 56 6.52 1.06 -13.47
CA PRO A 56 5.25 1.67 -13.10
C PRO A 56 5.08 3.12 -13.54
N THR A 57 6.12 3.79 -14.02
CA THR A 57 6.02 5.16 -14.53
C THR A 57 5.02 5.34 -15.68
N THR A 58 4.72 4.25 -16.41
CA THR A 58 3.77 4.24 -17.54
C THR A 58 2.38 3.71 -17.17
N PHE A 59 2.18 3.32 -15.92
CA PHE A 59 0.93 2.75 -15.45
C PHE A 59 -0.13 3.83 -15.19
N SER A 60 -1.41 3.43 -15.22
CA SER A 60 -2.50 4.27 -14.76
C SER A 60 -2.36 4.60 -13.26
N GLY A 61 -3.02 5.67 -12.79
CA GLY A 61 -2.98 6.05 -11.38
C GLY A 61 -3.42 4.93 -10.43
N GLY A 62 -4.47 4.20 -10.80
CA GLY A 62 -4.94 3.04 -10.02
C GLY A 62 -3.97 1.85 -10.02
N GLU A 63 -3.29 1.60 -11.14
CA GLU A 63 -2.24 0.57 -11.22
C GLU A 63 -1.02 0.96 -10.39
N GLN A 64 -0.58 2.22 -10.48
CA GLN A 64 0.52 2.73 -9.64
C GLN A 64 0.19 2.63 -8.16
N GLN A 65 -1.04 2.97 -7.76
CA GLN A 65 -1.48 2.88 -6.37
C GLN A 65 -1.47 1.42 -5.89
N ARG A 66 -1.91 0.47 -6.70
CA ARG A 66 -1.87 -0.96 -6.35
C ARG A 66 -0.45 -1.51 -6.24
N VAL A 67 0.48 -1.06 -7.08
CA VAL A 67 1.92 -1.39 -6.93
C VAL A 67 2.48 -0.80 -5.64
N ASN A 68 2.11 0.43 -5.30
CA ASN A 68 2.51 1.08 -4.04
C ASN A 68 2.04 0.29 -2.81
N ILE A 69 0.79 -0.17 -2.84
CA ILE A 69 0.22 -1.01 -1.77
C ILE A 69 0.94 -2.35 -1.71
N ALA A 70 1.17 -3.02 -2.86
CA ALA A 70 1.92 -4.26 -2.91
C ALA A 70 3.30 -4.11 -2.24
N ARG A 71 4.02 -3.04 -2.56
CA ARG A 71 5.31 -2.72 -1.93
C ARG A 71 5.20 -2.52 -0.42
N GLY A 72 4.20 -1.78 0.04
CA GLY A 72 4.00 -1.51 1.47
C GLY A 72 3.60 -2.74 2.28
N PHE A 73 2.90 -3.69 1.66
CA PHE A 73 2.47 -4.95 2.27
C PHE A 73 3.38 -6.15 1.95
N ALA A 74 4.49 -5.95 1.26
CA ALA A 74 5.43 -7.02 0.92
C ALA A 74 5.98 -7.72 2.16
N HIS A 75 6.46 -6.97 3.13
CA HIS A 75 6.89 -7.46 4.44
C HIS A 75 5.78 -7.33 5.48
N PRO A 76 5.59 -8.30 6.39
CA PRO A 76 4.59 -8.23 7.45
C PRO A 76 5.05 -7.31 8.61
N TYR A 77 5.12 -6.03 8.37
CA TYR A 77 5.52 -5.05 9.38
C TYR A 77 4.60 -5.08 10.61
N PRO A 78 5.14 -4.95 11.83
CA PRO A 78 4.34 -4.84 13.04
C PRO A 78 3.61 -3.50 13.17
N ALA A 79 4.02 -2.48 12.42
CA ALA A 79 3.35 -1.19 12.34
C ALA A 79 3.32 -0.69 10.89
N LEU A 80 2.19 -0.13 10.48
CA LEU A 80 1.94 0.40 9.14
C LEU A 80 1.39 1.82 9.22
N LEU A 81 1.92 2.70 8.37
CA LEU A 81 1.36 4.02 8.08
C LEU A 81 0.75 3.99 6.68
N LEU A 82 -0.51 4.36 6.57
CA LEU A 82 -1.26 4.33 5.31
C LEU A 82 -1.81 5.73 5.00
N ASP A 83 -1.35 6.31 3.91
CA ASP A 83 -1.80 7.62 3.44
C ASP A 83 -2.69 7.45 2.21
N GLU A 84 -4.00 7.54 2.43
CA GLU A 84 -5.06 7.38 1.42
C GLU A 84 -4.91 6.10 0.56
N PRO A 85 -4.79 4.91 1.16
CA PRO A 85 -4.45 3.70 0.41
C PRO A 85 -5.54 3.25 -0.58
N THR A 86 -6.75 3.77 -0.46
CA THR A 86 -7.89 3.44 -1.34
C THR A 86 -8.18 4.51 -2.40
N ALA A 87 -7.38 5.60 -2.44
CA ALA A 87 -7.54 6.64 -3.44
C ALA A 87 -7.35 6.08 -4.87
N SER A 88 -8.12 6.61 -5.82
CA SER A 88 -8.06 6.24 -7.24
C SER A 88 -8.36 4.76 -7.56
N LEU A 89 -8.98 4.03 -6.64
CA LEU A 89 -9.36 2.63 -6.83
C LEU A 89 -10.87 2.48 -7.08
N ASP A 90 -11.21 1.60 -8.01
CA ASP A 90 -12.58 1.11 -8.18
C ASP A 90 -13.03 0.26 -6.97
N ALA A 91 -14.31 -0.06 -6.91
CA ALA A 91 -14.88 -0.80 -5.78
C ALA A 91 -14.24 -2.18 -5.56
N THR A 92 -13.93 -2.90 -6.65
CA THR A 92 -13.32 -4.24 -6.59
C THR A 92 -11.90 -4.16 -6.02
N ASN A 93 -11.07 -3.29 -6.55
CA ASN A 93 -9.69 -3.14 -6.07
C ASN A 93 -9.63 -2.52 -4.67
N ARG A 94 -10.54 -1.61 -4.34
CA ARG A 94 -10.70 -1.09 -2.98
C ARG A 94 -10.98 -2.20 -1.98
N ALA A 95 -11.89 -3.12 -2.30
CA ALA A 95 -12.21 -4.25 -1.44
C ALA A 95 -10.99 -5.16 -1.17
N VAL A 96 -10.15 -5.39 -2.18
CA VAL A 96 -8.90 -6.16 -2.03
C VAL A 96 -7.95 -5.46 -1.06
N VAL A 97 -7.75 -4.15 -1.20
CA VAL A 97 -6.89 -3.36 -0.31
C VAL A 97 -7.40 -3.38 1.13
N LEU A 98 -8.70 -3.20 1.33
CA LEU A 98 -9.29 -3.28 2.68
C LEU A 98 -9.10 -4.66 3.29
N GLY A 99 -9.19 -5.73 2.49
CA GLY A 99 -8.89 -7.10 2.93
C GLY A 99 -7.43 -7.29 3.38
N LEU A 100 -6.47 -6.66 2.70
CA LEU A 100 -5.05 -6.67 3.11
C LEU A 100 -4.86 -5.95 4.46
N ILE A 101 -5.55 -4.84 4.67
CA ILE A 101 -5.53 -4.09 5.94
C ILE A 101 -6.12 -4.95 7.07
N GLU A 102 -7.27 -5.57 6.83
CA GLU A 102 -7.91 -6.47 7.81
C GLU A 102 -7.00 -7.65 8.17
N ALA A 103 -6.35 -8.26 7.18
CA ALA A 103 -5.39 -9.35 7.42
C ALA A 103 -4.17 -8.88 8.23
N ALA A 104 -3.67 -7.67 8.00
CA ALA A 104 -2.59 -7.10 8.79
C ALA A 104 -3.02 -6.85 10.24
N LYS A 105 -4.23 -6.32 10.46
CA LYS A 105 -4.83 -6.16 11.79
C LYS A 105 -4.96 -7.51 12.51
N ALA A 106 -5.47 -8.52 11.82
CA ALA A 106 -5.63 -9.87 12.37
C ALA A 106 -4.29 -10.50 12.83
N ARG A 107 -3.16 -10.13 12.19
CA ARG A 107 -1.82 -10.50 12.64
C ARG A 107 -1.33 -9.72 13.87
N GLY A 108 -2.08 -8.70 14.31
CA GLY A 108 -1.69 -7.81 15.41
C GLY A 108 -0.86 -6.60 14.99
N ALA A 109 -0.83 -6.25 13.71
CA ALA A 109 -0.18 -5.02 13.27
C ALA A 109 -0.91 -3.78 13.78
N ALA A 110 -0.17 -2.81 14.30
CA ALA A 110 -0.68 -1.49 14.60
C ALA A 110 -0.74 -0.64 13.31
N ILE A 111 -1.90 -0.06 13.01
CA ILE A 111 -2.09 0.69 11.76
C ILE A 111 -2.57 2.10 12.07
N LEU A 112 -1.86 3.09 11.55
CA LEU A 112 -2.32 4.47 11.50
C LEU A 112 -2.58 4.83 10.03
N GLY A 113 -3.81 5.27 9.73
CA GLY A 113 -4.21 5.56 8.36
C GLY A 113 -5.01 6.84 8.21
N ILE A 114 -4.86 7.48 7.04
CA ILE A 114 -5.72 8.56 6.58
C ILE A 114 -6.60 8.01 5.47
N PHE A 115 -7.92 8.17 5.63
CA PHE A 115 -8.93 7.73 4.67
C PHE A 115 -9.95 8.83 4.45
N HIS A 116 -10.19 9.23 3.22
CA HIS A 116 -11.29 10.14 2.86
C HIS A 116 -12.61 9.40 2.64
N ASP A 117 -12.56 8.13 2.28
CA ASP A 117 -13.73 7.27 2.09
C ASP A 117 -14.29 6.81 3.44
N GLU A 118 -15.51 7.25 3.77
CA GLU A 118 -16.19 6.88 5.01
C GLU A 118 -16.50 5.39 5.11
N ALA A 119 -16.86 4.75 4.00
CA ALA A 119 -17.11 3.31 3.98
C ALA A 119 -15.83 2.52 4.27
N ALA A 120 -14.70 2.93 3.72
CA ALA A 120 -13.40 2.35 4.01
C ALA A 120 -13.03 2.53 5.49
N ARG A 121 -13.18 3.75 6.03
CA ARG A 121 -12.95 4.01 7.46
C ARG A 121 -13.82 3.12 8.35
N GLY A 122 -15.11 3.07 8.07
CA GLY A 122 -16.06 2.26 8.85
C GLY A 122 -15.72 0.78 8.87
N ARG A 123 -15.08 0.29 7.80
CA ARG A 123 -14.71 -1.12 7.69
C ARG A 123 -13.42 -1.47 8.43
N VAL A 124 -12.40 -0.62 8.37
CA VAL A 124 -11.05 -1.00 8.85
C VAL A 124 -10.58 -0.26 10.09
N CYS A 125 -11.19 0.89 10.45
CA CYS A 125 -10.77 1.67 11.59
C CYS A 125 -11.50 1.25 12.87
N ASP A 126 -10.76 0.98 13.94
CA ASP A 126 -11.32 0.70 15.28
C ASP A 126 -11.49 1.99 16.07
N ARG A 127 -10.72 3.02 15.73
CA ARG A 127 -10.70 4.31 16.41
C ARG A 127 -10.43 5.44 15.43
N LEU A 128 -11.13 6.55 15.61
CA LEU A 128 -10.90 7.79 14.86
C LEU A 128 -10.23 8.83 15.76
N VAL A 129 -9.28 9.57 15.20
CA VAL A 129 -8.64 10.70 15.85
C VAL A 129 -8.94 11.94 15.02
N ASP A 130 -9.61 12.90 15.62
CA ASP A 130 -9.85 14.21 15.01
C ASP A 130 -8.63 15.10 15.22
N VAL A 131 -7.99 15.48 14.11
CA VAL A 131 -6.79 16.35 14.12
C VAL A 131 -7.11 17.83 13.92
N THR A 132 -8.37 18.19 13.71
CA THR A 132 -8.77 19.59 13.49
C THR A 132 -8.45 20.50 14.68
N GLY A 133 -8.47 19.94 15.90
CA GLY A 133 -8.10 20.62 17.13
C GLY A 133 -6.63 20.99 17.27
N PHE A 134 -5.76 20.44 16.40
CA PHE A 134 -4.32 20.68 16.39
C PHE A 134 -3.88 21.73 15.36
N THR A 135 -4.82 22.36 14.66
CA THR A 135 -4.51 23.46 13.75
C THR A 135 -3.90 24.61 14.54
N PRO A 136 -2.72 25.15 14.17
CA PRO A 136 -2.20 26.34 14.81
C PRO A 136 -3.24 27.46 14.71
N LYS A 137 -3.61 28.07 15.85
CA LYS A 137 -4.40 29.29 15.82
C LYS A 137 -3.61 30.27 14.98
N ALA A 138 -4.20 30.74 13.88
CA ALA A 138 -3.59 31.81 13.11
C ALA A 138 -3.21 32.92 14.09
N ALA A 139 -1.93 33.27 14.13
CA ALA A 139 -1.47 34.39 14.92
C ALA A 139 -2.19 35.63 14.38
N ALA A 140 -2.98 36.23 15.23
CA ALA A 140 -3.68 37.48 14.91
C ALA A 140 -2.68 38.60 14.70
#